data_f201ff1c217fbaa16f746dff465e75c4
#
_entry.id   f201ff1c217fbaa16f746dff465e75c4
#
_cell.length_a   1.000
_cell.length_b   1.000
_cell.length_c   1.000
_cell.angle_alpha   90.00
_cell.angle_beta   90.00
_cell.angle_gamma   90.00
#
_symmetry.space_group_name_H-M   'P 1'
#
loop_
_entity.id
_entity.type
_entity.pdbx_description
1 polymer ?
#
loop_
_entity_poly.entity_id
_entity_poly.type
_entity_poly.pdbx_seq_one_letter_code
_entity_poly.pdbx_strand_id
1 'polypeptide(L)'
;FFVSHLSPISPVESIIGRVSGQSSYSPEAIQNLRAALTEMFGLDVPLHEQYFNFLRRLAVGDFGPSLLAFPRPAIELVMLALPWTFGLLTVSTLLTWLIGNIAGGLAGYYQNSKLLKALGILAIAVQPIPYYIVAFLMVIIFGFFWPVLPISGGFAMNVRQGWTPEFALSVLHYAILPAASLTIVG
;
A
#
# COMPACT_ATOMS: atom_id res chain seq x y z
N PHE A 1 15.50 -1.79 10.48
CA PHE A 1 16.21 -2.88 11.14
C PHE A 1 16.13 -2.76 12.68
N PHE A 2 16.67 -1.70 13.28
CA PHE A 2 16.72 -1.56 14.75
C PHE A 2 15.34 -1.48 15.40
N VAL A 3 14.43 -0.72 14.83
CA VAL A 3 13.05 -0.58 15.35
C VAL A 3 12.31 -1.92 15.39
N SER A 4 12.49 -2.76 14.38
CA SER A 4 11.88 -4.10 14.35
C SER A 4 12.45 -5.05 15.40
N HIS A 5 13.73 -4.89 15.77
CA HIS A 5 14.37 -5.68 16.84
C HIS A 5 14.01 -5.20 18.26
N LEU A 6 13.56 -3.94 18.40
CA LEU A 6 13.02 -3.43 19.68
C LEU A 6 11.57 -3.84 19.92
N SER A 7 10.90 -4.40 18.91
CA SER A 7 9.54 -4.92 19.07
C SER A 7 9.55 -6.13 20.00
N PRO A 8 8.62 -6.21 20.97
CA PRO A 8 8.51 -7.36 21.88
C PRO A 8 8.06 -8.65 21.19
N ILE A 9 7.58 -8.56 19.94
CA ILE A 9 7.09 -9.69 19.17
C ILE A 9 8.16 -10.09 18.15
N SER A 10 8.78 -11.27 18.34
CA SER A 10 9.73 -11.79 17.36
C SER A 10 9.03 -12.23 16.06
N PRO A 11 9.68 -12.06 14.89
CA PRO A 11 9.17 -12.56 13.62
C PRO A 11 8.84 -14.05 13.65
N VAL A 12 9.68 -14.82 14.33
CA VAL A 12 9.55 -16.28 14.49
C VAL A 12 8.27 -16.63 15.26
N GLU A 13 8.02 -15.96 16.39
CA GLU A 13 6.80 -16.19 17.18
C GLU A 13 5.53 -15.81 16.42
N SER A 14 5.58 -14.77 15.60
CA SER A 14 4.46 -14.38 14.75
C SER A 14 4.10 -15.45 13.72
N ILE A 15 5.09 -16.09 13.11
CA ILE A 15 4.88 -17.19 12.15
C ILE A 15 4.38 -18.43 12.88
N ILE A 16 5.01 -18.81 13.99
CA ILE A 16 4.60 -19.96 14.81
C ILE A 16 3.16 -19.82 15.27
N GLY A 17 2.76 -18.64 15.77
CA GLY A 17 1.39 -18.37 16.20
C GLY A 17 0.35 -18.55 15.09
N ARG A 18 0.66 -18.15 13.86
CA ARG A 18 -0.22 -18.35 12.68
C ARG A 18 -0.33 -19.82 12.30
N VAL A 19 0.81 -20.51 12.24
CA VAL A 19 0.86 -21.92 11.84
C VAL A 19 0.20 -22.81 12.89
N SER A 20 0.44 -22.56 14.17
CA SER A 20 -0.17 -23.32 15.28
C SER A 20 -1.67 -23.10 15.39
N GLY A 21 -2.17 -21.91 14.99
CA GLY A 21 -3.62 -21.63 14.98
C GLY A 21 -4.38 -22.34 13.86
N GLN A 22 -3.70 -22.83 12.83
CA GLN A 22 -4.32 -23.48 11.65
C GLN A 22 -4.28 -25.01 11.70
N SER A 23 -3.42 -25.60 12.52
CA SER A 23 -3.22 -27.06 12.57
C SER A 23 -2.67 -27.49 13.93
N SER A 24 -3.05 -28.69 14.38
CA SER A 24 -2.55 -29.28 15.62
C SER A 24 -1.15 -29.88 15.38
N TYR A 25 -0.11 -29.07 15.57
CA TYR A 25 1.27 -29.56 15.51
C TYR A 25 1.71 -30.15 16.84
N SER A 26 2.55 -31.17 16.81
CA SER A 26 3.19 -31.69 18.02
C SER A 26 4.17 -30.64 18.60
N PRO A 27 4.42 -30.66 19.93
CA PRO A 27 5.41 -29.77 20.56
C PRO A 27 6.80 -29.85 19.92
N GLU A 28 7.20 -31.03 19.48
CA GLU A 28 8.49 -31.28 18.80
C GLU A 28 8.53 -30.61 17.41
N ALA A 29 7.43 -30.71 16.64
CA ALA A 29 7.32 -30.06 15.34
C ALA A 29 7.42 -28.53 15.45
N ILE A 30 6.83 -27.95 16.50
CA ILE A 30 6.91 -26.50 16.78
C ILE A 30 8.35 -26.10 17.15
N GLN A 31 9.07 -26.91 17.95
CA GLN A 31 10.47 -26.62 18.28
C GLN A 31 11.38 -26.70 17.05
N ASN A 32 11.21 -27.71 16.21
CA ASN A 32 11.96 -27.83 14.96
C ASN A 32 11.67 -26.67 14.01
N LEU A 33 10.40 -26.27 13.89
CA LEU A 33 10.03 -25.10 13.10
C LEU A 33 10.66 -23.82 13.65
N ARG A 34 10.68 -23.65 14.97
CA ARG A 34 11.32 -22.50 15.62
C ARG A 34 12.82 -22.45 15.32
N ALA A 35 13.53 -23.55 15.46
CA ALA A 35 14.96 -23.63 15.16
C ALA A 35 15.25 -23.28 13.68
N ALA A 36 14.50 -23.89 12.75
CA ALA A 36 14.62 -23.62 11.32
C ALA A 36 14.32 -22.15 10.96
N LEU A 37 13.30 -21.55 11.56
CA LEU A 37 12.98 -20.13 11.34
C LEU A 37 14.06 -19.21 11.94
N THR A 38 14.58 -19.52 13.13
CA THR A 38 15.66 -18.75 13.77
C THR A 38 16.90 -18.72 12.88
N GLU A 39 17.30 -19.86 12.34
CA GLU A 39 18.41 -19.99 11.39
C GLU A 39 18.12 -19.25 10.07
N MET A 40 16.92 -19.45 9.50
CA MET A 40 16.53 -18.82 8.23
C MET A 40 16.52 -17.29 8.30
N PHE A 41 16.08 -16.71 9.42
CA PHE A 41 16.11 -15.27 9.67
C PHE A 41 17.46 -14.77 10.19
N GLY A 42 18.42 -15.67 10.47
CA GLY A 42 19.75 -15.34 10.98
C GLY A 42 19.70 -14.68 12.34
N LEU A 43 18.80 -15.12 13.22
CA LEU A 43 18.63 -14.56 14.58
C LEU A 43 19.55 -15.20 15.63
N ASP A 44 20.31 -16.19 15.24
CA ASP A 44 21.27 -16.94 16.05
C ASP A 44 22.63 -16.25 16.21
N VAL A 45 22.87 -15.16 15.43
CA VAL A 45 24.12 -14.39 15.47
C VAL A 45 23.93 -13.05 16.20
N PRO A 46 25.04 -12.40 16.68
CA PRO A 46 24.96 -11.10 17.34
C PRO A 46 24.32 -10.01 16.46
N LEU A 47 23.65 -9.04 17.07
CA LEU A 47 22.86 -8.02 16.38
C LEU A 47 23.63 -7.22 15.30
N HIS A 48 24.91 -6.97 15.54
CA HIS A 48 25.76 -6.27 14.58
C HIS A 48 26.04 -7.12 13.33
N GLU A 49 26.22 -8.42 13.47
CA GLU A 49 26.36 -9.34 12.35
C GLU A 49 25.05 -9.50 11.57
N GLN A 50 23.91 -9.57 12.26
CA GLN A 50 22.59 -9.56 11.63
C GLN A 50 22.42 -8.32 10.75
N TYR A 51 22.85 -7.15 11.23
CA TYR A 51 22.76 -5.90 10.47
C TYR A 51 23.61 -5.94 9.19
N PHE A 52 24.87 -6.37 9.28
CA PHE A 52 25.73 -6.47 8.10
C PHE A 52 25.23 -7.54 7.11
N ASN A 53 24.76 -8.67 7.61
CA ASN A 53 24.15 -9.72 6.78
C ASN A 53 22.89 -9.21 6.08
N PHE A 54 22.04 -8.45 6.77
CA PHE A 54 20.87 -7.79 6.18
C PHE A 54 21.28 -6.84 5.05
N LEU A 55 22.26 -5.97 5.26
CA LEU A 55 22.73 -5.05 4.22
C LEU A 55 23.33 -5.80 3.01
N ARG A 56 24.09 -6.86 3.26
CA ARG A 56 24.65 -7.68 2.18
C ARG A 56 23.56 -8.37 1.34
N ARG A 57 22.55 -8.94 1.99
CA ARG A 57 21.40 -9.54 1.31
C ARG A 57 20.61 -8.50 0.53
N LEU A 58 20.37 -7.36 1.12
CA LEU A 58 19.68 -6.23 0.46
C LEU A 58 20.42 -5.77 -0.80
N ALA A 59 21.75 -5.69 -0.77
CA ALA A 59 22.57 -5.28 -1.91
C ALA A 59 22.46 -6.23 -3.12
N VAL A 60 22.14 -7.51 -2.89
CA VAL A 60 21.90 -8.50 -3.95
C VAL A 60 20.42 -8.73 -4.26
N GLY A 61 19.53 -7.92 -3.69
CA GLY A 61 18.08 -7.99 -3.90
C GLY A 61 17.37 -9.10 -3.12
N ASP A 62 18.05 -9.73 -2.15
CA ASP A 62 17.44 -10.73 -1.26
C ASP A 62 16.83 -10.04 -0.04
N PHE A 63 15.49 -9.88 -0.05
CA PHE A 63 14.71 -9.31 1.04
C PHE A 63 14.29 -10.34 2.09
N GLY A 64 14.69 -11.59 1.93
CA GLY A 64 14.30 -12.69 2.80
C GLY A 64 12.84 -13.13 2.63
N PRO A 65 12.37 -14.07 3.46
CA PRO A 65 11.00 -14.54 3.45
C PRO A 65 10.04 -13.48 4.00
N SER A 66 8.83 -13.44 3.43
CA SER A 66 7.78 -12.53 3.88
C SER A 66 7.20 -12.98 5.22
N LEU A 67 7.11 -12.08 6.18
CA LEU A 67 6.40 -12.31 7.45
C LEU A 67 4.88 -12.41 7.27
N LEU A 68 4.34 -11.77 6.22
CA LEU A 68 2.88 -11.75 5.96
C LEU A 68 2.41 -12.98 5.18
N ALA A 69 3.23 -13.49 4.26
CA ALA A 69 2.87 -14.58 3.35
C ALA A 69 3.95 -15.67 3.33
N PHE A 70 4.48 -16.03 4.51
CA PHE A 70 5.44 -17.11 4.64
C PHE A 70 4.91 -18.42 3.99
N PRO A 71 5.73 -19.17 3.21
CA PRO A 71 7.18 -19.03 3.00
C PRO A 71 7.60 -18.20 1.77
N ARG A 72 6.70 -17.42 1.15
CA ARG A 72 7.02 -16.64 -0.06
C ARG A 72 8.10 -15.59 0.19
N PRO A 73 9.04 -15.38 -0.75
CA PRO A 73 10.01 -14.29 -0.66
C PRO A 73 9.31 -12.92 -0.60
N ALA A 74 9.82 -12.00 0.22
CA ALA A 74 9.25 -10.66 0.35
C ALA A 74 9.31 -9.87 -0.97
N ILE A 75 10.35 -10.10 -1.78
CA ILE A 75 10.50 -9.45 -3.09
C ILE A 75 9.36 -9.77 -4.05
N GLU A 76 8.79 -10.97 -4.01
CA GLU A 76 7.62 -11.32 -4.81
C GLU A 76 6.43 -10.41 -4.51
N LEU A 77 6.13 -10.19 -3.22
CA LEU A 77 5.01 -9.32 -2.82
C LEU A 77 5.27 -7.87 -3.23
N VAL A 78 6.52 -7.41 -3.12
CA VAL A 78 6.91 -6.07 -3.57
C VAL A 78 6.70 -5.93 -5.07
N MET A 79 7.19 -6.90 -5.87
CA MET A 79 7.05 -6.87 -7.33
C MET A 79 5.60 -6.98 -7.80
N LEU A 80 4.75 -7.69 -7.07
CA LEU A 80 3.30 -7.73 -7.35
C LEU A 80 2.60 -6.41 -7.01
N ALA A 81 3.04 -5.71 -5.96
CA ALA A 81 2.43 -4.45 -5.53
C ALA A 81 2.95 -3.22 -6.30
N LEU A 82 4.22 -3.25 -6.76
CA LEU A 82 4.90 -2.13 -7.43
C LEU A 82 4.12 -1.56 -8.63
N PRO A 83 3.66 -2.36 -9.60
CA PRO A 83 2.95 -1.84 -10.77
C PRO A 83 1.68 -1.07 -10.38
N TRP A 84 0.94 -1.55 -9.38
CA TRP A 84 -0.27 -0.90 -8.88
C TRP A 84 0.03 0.43 -8.22
N THR A 85 1.02 0.45 -7.33
CA THR A 85 1.45 1.68 -6.64
C THR A 85 1.99 2.70 -7.63
N PHE A 86 2.87 2.27 -8.54
CA PHE A 86 3.48 3.15 -9.54
C PHE A 86 2.43 3.69 -10.51
N GLY A 87 1.54 2.84 -11.01
CA GLY A 87 0.45 3.23 -11.90
C GLY A 87 -0.48 4.24 -11.25
N LEU A 88 -0.96 3.96 -10.04
CA LEU A 88 -1.85 4.85 -9.31
C LEU A 88 -1.21 6.19 -9.01
N LEU A 89 0.02 6.21 -8.48
CA LEU A 89 0.72 7.45 -8.15
C LEU A 89 1.01 8.28 -9.39
N THR A 90 1.49 7.65 -10.49
CA THR A 90 1.77 8.36 -11.74
C THR A 90 0.51 9.01 -12.31
N VAL A 91 -0.57 8.24 -12.43
CA VAL A 91 -1.84 8.75 -12.97
C VAL A 91 -2.40 9.86 -12.07
N SER A 92 -2.42 9.66 -10.75
CA SER A 92 -2.90 10.68 -9.82
C SER A 92 -2.08 11.97 -9.87
N THR A 93 -0.74 11.85 -9.94
CA THR A 93 0.15 13.01 -10.06
C THR A 93 -0.09 13.78 -11.36
N LEU A 94 -0.24 13.08 -12.49
CA LEU A 94 -0.54 13.70 -13.77
C LEU A 94 -1.91 14.39 -13.77
N LEU A 95 -2.92 13.75 -13.16
CA LEU A 95 -4.26 14.34 -13.02
C LEU A 95 -4.22 15.59 -12.13
N THR A 96 -3.56 15.52 -10.98
CA THR A 96 -3.37 16.67 -10.07
C THR A 96 -2.66 17.82 -10.79
N TRP A 97 -1.57 17.52 -11.49
CA TRP A 97 -0.82 18.51 -12.26
C TRP A 97 -1.69 19.17 -13.35
N LEU A 98 -2.42 18.36 -14.12
CA LEU A 98 -3.28 18.86 -15.20
C LEU A 98 -4.44 19.71 -14.66
N ILE A 99 -5.18 19.19 -13.68
CA ILE A 99 -6.34 19.86 -13.08
C ILE A 99 -5.87 21.14 -12.38
N GLY A 100 -4.79 21.08 -11.60
CA GLY A 100 -4.24 22.22 -10.88
C GLY A 100 -3.77 23.34 -11.82
N ASN A 101 -3.08 23.00 -12.92
CA ASN A 101 -2.67 24.00 -13.90
C ASN A 101 -3.86 24.64 -14.63
N ILE A 102 -4.86 23.84 -15.02
CA ILE A 102 -6.07 24.38 -15.68
C ILE A 102 -6.85 25.26 -14.69
N ALA A 103 -7.09 24.78 -13.47
CA ALA A 103 -7.83 25.53 -12.46
C ALA A 103 -7.10 26.83 -12.07
N GLY A 104 -5.77 26.74 -11.84
CA GLY A 104 -4.93 27.90 -11.53
C GLY A 104 -4.87 28.90 -12.67
N GLY A 105 -4.71 28.43 -13.92
CA GLY A 105 -4.74 29.29 -15.11
C GLY A 105 -6.08 30.01 -15.28
N LEU A 106 -7.20 29.31 -15.12
CA LEU A 106 -8.54 29.90 -15.15
C LEU A 106 -8.75 30.92 -14.03
N ALA A 107 -8.29 30.60 -12.82
CA ALA A 107 -8.39 31.52 -11.68
C ALA A 107 -7.55 32.78 -11.89
N GLY A 108 -6.36 32.65 -12.49
CA GLY A 108 -5.52 33.78 -12.85
C GLY A 108 -6.09 34.63 -13.98
N TYR A 109 -6.71 34.02 -15.00
CA TYR A 109 -7.34 34.73 -16.11
C TYR A 109 -8.62 35.46 -15.69
N TYR A 110 -9.50 34.79 -14.93
CA TYR A 110 -10.78 35.34 -14.48
C TYR A 110 -10.71 35.82 -13.00
N GLN A 111 -9.80 36.74 -12.71
CA GLN A 111 -9.51 37.22 -11.36
C GLN A 111 -10.71 37.81 -10.61
N ASN A 112 -11.73 38.29 -11.32
CA ASN A 112 -12.95 38.88 -10.73
C ASN A 112 -14.07 37.85 -10.48
N SER A 113 -13.89 36.61 -10.89
CA SER A 113 -14.88 35.54 -10.69
C SER A 113 -15.00 35.16 -9.21
N LYS A 114 -16.18 35.39 -8.63
CA LYS A 114 -16.48 34.98 -7.25
C LYS A 114 -16.41 33.45 -7.06
N LEU A 115 -16.81 32.68 -8.09
CA LEU A 115 -16.80 31.23 -8.08
C LEU A 115 -15.36 30.70 -8.01
N LEU A 116 -14.46 31.19 -8.86
CA LEU A 116 -13.06 30.74 -8.87
C LEU A 116 -12.32 31.14 -7.60
N LYS A 117 -12.63 32.32 -7.02
CA LYS A 117 -12.12 32.72 -5.71
C LYS A 117 -12.59 31.76 -4.60
N ALA A 118 -13.88 31.39 -4.59
CA ALA A 118 -14.43 30.46 -3.62
C ALA A 118 -13.79 29.05 -3.75
N LEU A 119 -13.62 28.56 -4.99
CA LEU A 119 -12.94 27.28 -5.25
C LEU A 119 -11.46 27.31 -4.81
N GLY A 120 -10.75 28.40 -5.05
CA GLY A 120 -9.38 28.58 -4.57
C GLY A 120 -9.28 28.58 -3.04
N ILE A 121 -10.17 29.25 -2.34
CA ILE A 121 -10.25 29.25 -0.87
C ILE A 121 -10.53 27.82 -0.37
N LEU A 122 -11.45 27.11 -1.00
CA LEU A 122 -11.79 25.73 -0.65
C LEU A 122 -10.57 24.80 -0.85
N ALA A 123 -9.86 24.93 -1.97
CA ALA A 123 -8.65 24.15 -2.24
C ALA A 123 -7.58 24.37 -1.15
N ILE A 124 -7.32 25.62 -0.77
CA ILE A 124 -6.40 25.97 0.31
C ILE A 124 -6.88 25.39 1.66
N ALA A 125 -8.17 25.41 1.94
CA ALA A 125 -8.74 24.88 3.18
C ALA A 125 -8.64 23.35 3.29
N VAL A 126 -8.67 22.64 2.14
CA VAL A 126 -8.57 21.16 2.10
C VAL A 126 -7.11 20.69 2.16
N GLN A 127 -6.17 21.48 1.67
CA GLN A 127 -4.74 21.12 1.58
C GLN A 127 -4.12 20.60 2.91
N PRO A 128 -4.42 21.14 4.11
CA PRO A 128 -3.87 20.61 5.36
C PRO A 128 -4.44 19.23 5.76
N ILE A 129 -5.53 18.78 5.12
CA ILE A 129 -6.19 17.52 5.46
C ILE A 129 -5.36 16.37 4.86
N PRO A 130 -4.85 15.43 5.68
CA PRO A 130 -4.16 14.25 5.15
C PRO A 130 -5.02 13.47 4.17
N TYR A 131 -4.45 13.09 3.03
CA TYR A 131 -5.18 12.41 1.94
C TYR A 131 -5.93 11.14 2.38
N TYR A 132 -5.42 10.41 3.38
CA TYR A 132 -6.07 9.20 3.88
C TYR A 132 -7.39 9.50 4.60
N ILE A 133 -7.55 10.68 5.22
CA ILE A 133 -8.83 11.09 5.81
C ILE A 133 -9.85 11.34 4.71
N VAL A 134 -9.45 12.03 3.64
CA VAL A 134 -10.32 12.25 2.47
C VAL A 134 -10.68 10.92 1.82
N ALA A 135 -9.71 10.03 1.64
CA ALA A 135 -9.94 8.68 1.11
C ALA A 135 -10.95 7.90 1.96
N PHE A 136 -10.81 7.94 3.29
CA PHE A 136 -11.72 7.26 4.21
C PHE A 136 -13.14 7.81 4.14
N LEU A 137 -13.30 9.14 4.11
CA LEU A 137 -14.60 9.78 3.92
C LEU A 137 -15.25 9.41 2.58
N MET A 138 -14.45 9.38 1.49
CA MET A 138 -14.95 8.96 0.18
C MET A 138 -15.39 7.49 0.18
N VAL A 139 -14.67 6.60 0.85
CA VAL A 139 -15.09 5.20 1.01
C VAL A 139 -16.40 5.11 1.77
N ILE A 140 -16.58 5.88 2.86
CA ILE A 140 -17.85 5.91 3.60
C ILE A 140 -18.98 6.38 2.71
N ILE A 141 -18.80 7.48 1.98
CA ILE A 141 -19.84 8.09 1.17
C ILE A 141 -20.18 7.20 -0.04
N PHE A 142 -19.20 6.86 -0.85
CA PHE A 142 -19.39 6.20 -2.15
C PHE A 142 -19.30 4.66 -2.10
N GLY A 143 -18.83 4.11 -0.99
CA GLY A 143 -18.76 2.67 -0.78
C GLY A 143 -19.89 2.14 0.12
N PHE A 144 -20.33 2.93 1.13
CA PHE A 144 -21.33 2.47 2.08
C PHE A 144 -22.67 3.23 1.96
N PHE A 145 -22.70 4.59 1.95
CA PHE A 145 -23.94 5.33 1.85
C PHE A 145 -24.54 5.31 0.44
N TRP A 146 -23.70 5.51 -0.56
CA TRP A 146 -24.04 5.37 -1.98
C TRP A 146 -23.12 4.34 -2.61
N PRO A 147 -23.42 3.04 -2.54
CA PRO A 147 -22.53 1.96 -2.94
C PRO A 147 -22.35 1.88 -4.46
N VAL A 148 -21.74 2.91 -5.04
CA VAL A 148 -21.48 3.04 -6.48
C VAL A 148 -20.02 2.77 -6.84
N LEU A 149 -19.10 2.81 -5.84
CA LEU A 149 -17.69 2.57 -6.04
C LEU A 149 -17.17 1.46 -5.12
N PRO A 150 -16.20 0.66 -5.59
CA PRO A 150 -15.64 -0.43 -4.80
C PRO A 150 -14.83 0.10 -3.62
N ILE A 151 -14.96 -0.56 -2.47
CA ILE A 151 -14.30 -0.17 -1.21
C ILE A 151 -12.87 -0.72 -1.06
N SER A 152 -12.52 -1.76 -1.83
CA SER A 152 -11.21 -2.42 -1.73
C SER A 152 -10.88 -3.20 -3.00
N GLY A 153 -9.58 -3.51 -3.17
CA GLY A 153 -9.07 -4.25 -4.32
C GLY A 153 -8.53 -3.33 -5.44
N GLY A 154 -7.82 -3.93 -6.40
CA GLY A 154 -7.31 -3.23 -7.59
C GLY A 154 -8.16 -3.46 -8.85
N PHE A 155 -9.02 -4.48 -8.83
CA PHE A 155 -9.95 -4.86 -9.92
C PHE A 155 -10.98 -5.86 -9.40
N ALA A 156 -12.02 -6.13 -10.16
CA ALA A 156 -13.10 -7.04 -9.78
C ALA A 156 -12.64 -8.51 -9.79
N MET A 157 -13.04 -9.29 -8.78
CA MET A 157 -12.63 -10.68 -8.61
C MET A 157 -13.05 -11.61 -9.75
N ASN A 158 -14.10 -11.25 -10.49
CA ASN A 158 -14.62 -12.00 -11.65
C ASN A 158 -13.90 -11.68 -12.96
N VAL A 159 -12.96 -10.74 -12.96
CA VAL A 159 -12.18 -10.32 -14.13
C VAL A 159 -10.78 -10.92 -14.05
N ARG A 160 -10.34 -11.58 -15.13
CA ARG A 160 -8.96 -12.10 -15.22
C ARG A 160 -7.98 -10.99 -15.52
N GLN A 161 -6.85 -11.00 -14.82
CA GLN A 161 -5.73 -10.12 -15.15
C GLN A 161 -5.23 -10.38 -16.57
N GLY A 162 -5.09 -9.32 -17.36
CA GLY A 162 -4.61 -9.40 -18.74
C GLY A 162 -4.81 -8.09 -19.49
N TRP A 163 -4.33 -8.04 -20.72
CA TRP A 163 -4.49 -6.89 -21.62
C TRP A 163 -5.87 -6.91 -22.31
N THR A 164 -6.95 -6.93 -21.53
CA THR A 164 -8.32 -6.92 -22.04
C THR A 164 -9.01 -5.61 -21.67
N PRO A 165 -9.95 -5.11 -22.51
CA PRO A 165 -10.73 -3.91 -22.19
C PRO A 165 -11.50 -4.04 -20.87
N GLU A 166 -12.02 -5.23 -20.57
CA GLU A 166 -12.73 -5.51 -19.31
C GLU A 166 -11.84 -5.33 -18.09
N PHE A 167 -10.59 -5.83 -18.16
CA PHE A 167 -9.63 -5.65 -17.10
C PHE A 167 -9.27 -4.18 -16.92
N ALA A 168 -8.99 -3.45 -18.02
CA ALA A 168 -8.66 -2.03 -17.97
C ALA A 168 -9.79 -1.19 -17.37
N LEU A 169 -11.04 -1.43 -17.77
CA LEU A 169 -12.21 -0.76 -17.21
C LEU A 169 -12.41 -1.08 -15.73
N SER A 170 -12.19 -2.33 -15.34
CA SER A 170 -12.25 -2.75 -13.95
C SER A 170 -11.21 -2.02 -13.10
N VAL A 171 -9.95 -1.97 -13.57
CA VAL A 171 -8.87 -1.24 -12.87
C VAL A 171 -9.19 0.23 -12.74
N LEU A 172 -9.66 0.88 -13.81
CA LEU A 172 -10.07 2.29 -13.77
C LEU A 172 -11.18 2.52 -12.73
N HIS A 173 -12.21 1.66 -12.70
CA HIS A 173 -13.31 1.76 -11.74
C HIS A 173 -12.81 1.67 -10.28
N TYR A 174 -11.91 0.74 -9.99
CA TYR A 174 -11.33 0.55 -8.66
C TYR A 174 -10.32 1.65 -8.28
N ALA A 175 -9.72 2.30 -9.26
CA ALA A 175 -8.77 3.39 -9.05
C ALA A 175 -9.44 4.75 -8.75
N ILE A 176 -10.76 4.91 -8.98
CA ILE A 176 -11.45 6.20 -8.84
C ILE A 176 -11.28 6.77 -7.43
N LEU A 177 -11.63 6.02 -6.38
CA LEU A 177 -11.57 6.51 -5.00
C LEU A 177 -10.15 6.90 -4.57
N PRO A 178 -9.14 6.03 -4.70
CA PRO A 178 -7.78 6.38 -4.30
C PRO A 178 -7.17 7.49 -5.17
N ALA A 179 -7.42 7.49 -6.49
CA ALA A 179 -6.91 8.55 -7.36
C ALA A 179 -7.58 9.91 -7.04
N ALA A 180 -8.89 9.94 -6.82
CA ALA A 180 -9.60 11.16 -6.47
C ALA A 180 -9.14 11.72 -5.13
N SER A 181 -8.93 10.89 -4.09
CA SER A 181 -8.43 11.35 -2.79
C SER A 181 -7.04 11.98 -2.89
N LEU A 182 -6.14 11.38 -3.69
CA LEU A 182 -4.81 11.92 -3.96
C LEU A 182 -4.87 13.22 -4.77
N THR A 183 -5.79 13.30 -5.73
CA THR A 183 -5.93 14.48 -6.61
C THR A 183 -6.58 15.67 -5.92
N ILE A 184 -7.53 15.44 -4.99
CA ILE A 184 -8.23 16.51 -4.27
C ILE A 184 -7.30 17.24 -3.29
N VAL A 185 -6.37 16.52 -2.68
CA VAL A 185 -5.45 17.06 -1.66
C VAL A 185 -4.11 17.50 -2.25
N GLY A 186 -3.68 16.90 -3.36
CA GLY A 186 -2.41 17.20 -4.04
C GLY A 186 -2.51 18.40 -4.96
#